data_b656b6b8d105449a1387360b798d519a
#
_entry.id   b656b6b8d105449a1387360b798d519a
#
_cell.length_a   1.000
_cell.length_b   1.000
_cell.length_c   1.000
_cell.angle_alpha   90.00
_cell.angle_beta   90.00
_cell.angle_gamma   90.00
#
_symmetry.space_group_name_H-M   'P 1'
#
loop_
_entity.id
_entity.type
_entity.pdbx_description
1 polymer ?
#
loop_
_entity_poly.entity_id
_entity_poly.type
_entity_poly.pdbx_seq_one_letter_code
_entity_poly.pdbx_strand_id
1 'polypeptide(L)'
;SLSILFLSGLAGFWIIRARAIIWSDNLPGLPNALWVSTAALGLLGFFVEKARSAKKGNDMKRAHSRLRRVLICGLVFTVFQFIAWLDLSHQGLSVQSGSLYAFNFFFFTGLHVIHVLGGLIYTGFVYAKSKKGLAFEEQYSQVALYWHFLSAVWLVIVSSILLANASFVTPWRIYLGFLGLAGLFGFLCACLWIKILIQLVRFKLWWPALVSIFPPMAYVFVCIEGKRIQLSAVPILWGILFALFLFSLSVALATGVNLGELLV
;
A
#
# COMPACT_ATOMS: atom_id res chain seq x y z
N SER A 1 3.04 8.05 -9.89
CA SER A 1 1.95 7.89 -8.91
C SER A 1 2.51 7.44 -7.56
N LEU A 2 1.86 7.84 -6.48
CA LEU A 2 2.21 7.52 -5.08
C LEU A 2 2.43 6.03 -4.83
N SER A 3 1.57 5.20 -5.40
CA SER A 3 1.64 3.74 -5.28
C SER A 3 2.96 3.17 -5.83
N ILE A 4 3.46 3.71 -6.94
CA ILE A 4 4.71 3.26 -7.56
C ILE A 4 5.89 3.58 -6.64
N LEU A 5 5.91 4.77 -6.04
CA LEU A 5 6.97 5.19 -5.13
C LEU A 5 7.04 4.27 -3.89
N PHE A 6 5.89 3.97 -3.27
CA PHE A 6 5.84 3.06 -2.13
C PHE A 6 6.22 1.63 -2.51
N LEU A 7 5.75 1.11 -3.64
CA LEU A 7 6.08 -0.23 -4.11
C LEU A 7 7.57 -0.38 -4.44
N SER A 8 8.15 0.59 -5.17
CA SER A 8 9.59 0.56 -5.49
C SER A 8 10.46 0.68 -4.24
N GLY A 9 10.07 1.56 -3.31
CA GLY A 9 10.75 1.67 -2.02
C GLY A 9 10.67 0.37 -1.22
N LEU A 10 9.50 -0.28 -1.16
CA LEU A 10 9.32 -1.54 -0.47
C LEU A 10 10.13 -2.68 -1.10
N ALA A 11 10.23 -2.73 -2.45
CA ALA A 11 11.13 -3.66 -3.13
C ALA A 11 12.57 -3.43 -2.71
N GLY A 12 13.03 -2.17 -2.75
CA GLY A 12 14.37 -1.78 -2.29
C GLY A 12 14.63 -2.21 -0.85
N PHE A 13 13.67 -1.99 0.05
CA PHE A 13 13.77 -2.42 1.45
C PHE A 13 14.02 -3.93 1.58
N TRP A 14 13.22 -4.76 0.92
CA TRP A 14 13.37 -6.21 1.00
C TRP A 14 14.63 -6.72 0.32
N ILE A 15 15.08 -6.08 -0.77
CA ILE A 15 16.37 -6.37 -1.41
C ILE A 15 17.52 -6.03 -0.45
N ILE A 16 17.50 -4.84 0.17
CA ILE A 16 18.52 -4.43 1.16
C ILE A 16 18.51 -5.40 2.35
N ARG A 17 17.32 -5.75 2.87
CA ARG A 17 17.19 -6.71 3.98
C ARG A 17 17.77 -8.09 3.63
N ALA A 18 17.51 -8.58 2.42
CA ALA A 18 18.02 -9.87 1.97
C ALA A 18 19.55 -9.88 1.77
N ARG A 19 20.14 -8.74 1.39
CA ARG A 19 21.58 -8.59 1.15
C ARG A 19 22.37 -8.20 2.39
N ALA A 20 21.72 -7.72 3.43
CA ALA A 20 22.38 -7.31 4.65
C ALA A 20 22.95 -8.51 5.40
N ILE A 21 24.26 -8.61 5.48
CA ILE A 21 25.00 -9.61 6.28
C ILE A 21 24.73 -9.34 7.76
N ILE A 22 24.75 -8.07 8.16
CA ILE A 22 24.39 -7.59 9.50
C ILE A 22 23.18 -6.68 9.36
N TRP A 23 22.00 -7.20 9.68
CA TRP A 23 20.79 -6.37 9.68
C TRP A 23 20.58 -5.72 11.05
N SER A 24 20.79 -6.49 12.09
CA SER A 24 20.49 -6.04 13.45
C SER A 24 21.05 -7.01 14.50
N ASP A 25 22.27 -6.80 14.93
CA ASP A 25 22.67 -7.36 16.20
C ASP A 25 22.20 -6.40 17.29
N ASN A 26 21.28 -6.84 18.17
CA ASN A 26 20.72 -6.07 19.29
C ASN A 26 19.92 -4.80 18.91
N LEU A 27 19.00 -4.89 17.94
CA LEU A 27 18.06 -3.78 17.74
C LEU A 27 17.17 -3.59 18.95
N PRO A 28 17.00 -2.34 19.43
CA PRO A 28 15.98 -2.03 20.41
C PRO A 28 14.59 -2.35 19.85
N GLY A 29 13.67 -2.68 20.76
CA GLY A 29 12.27 -2.91 20.40
C GLY A 29 11.66 -1.71 19.67
N LEU A 30 10.63 -1.95 18.89
CA LEU A 30 9.90 -0.85 18.26
C LEU A 30 9.36 0.12 19.31
N PRO A 31 9.44 1.44 19.08
CA PRO A 31 8.91 2.44 19.99
C PRO A 31 7.44 2.22 20.32
N ASN A 32 7.06 2.30 21.59
CA ASN A 32 5.66 2.14 21.99
C ASN A 32 4.74 3.18 21.34
N ALA A 33 5.25 4.37 21.05
CA ALA A 33 4.56 5.43 20.35
C ALA A 33 4.06 5.00 18.96
N LEU A 34 4.74 4.05 18.29
CA LEU A 34 4.32 3.49 16.99
C LEU A 34 2.97 2.77 17.09
N TRP A 35 2.71 2.06 18.18
CA TRP A 35 1.44 1.36 18.37
C TRP A 35 0.28 2.33 18.61
N VAL A 36 0.53 3.42 19.36
CA VAL A 36 -0.45 4.48 19.56
C VAL A 36 -0.78 5.18 18.25
N SER A 37 0.23 5.52 17.44
CA SER A 37 0.00 6.11 16.11
C SER A 37 -0.78 5.17 15.20
N THR A 38 -0.48 3.88 15.22
CA THR A 38 -1.22 2.87 14.44
C THR A 38 -2.69 2.78 14.86
N ALA A 39 -2.96 2.77 16.16
CA ALA A 39 -4.33 2.78 16.69
C ALA A 39 -5.09 4.06 16.29
N ALA A 40 -4.42 5.24 16.35
CA ALA A 40 -4.99 6.51 15.92
C ALA A 40 -5.39 6.49 14.43
N LEU A 41 -4.58 5.88 13.58
CA LEU A 41 -4.88 5.73 12.16
C LEU A 41 -6.06 4.77 11.91
N GLY A 42 -6.17 3.69 12.69
CA GLY A 42 -7.32 2.79 12.66
C GLY A 42 -8.63 3.50 13.03
N LEU A 43 -8.62 4.30 14.12
CA LEU A 43 -9.76 5.13 14.52
C LEU A 43 -10.11 6.18 13.46
N LEU A 44 -9.11 6.76 12.80
CA LEU A 44 -9.31 7.70 11.71
C LEU A 44 -10.08 7.03 10.57
N GLY A 45 -9.69 5.84 10.14
CA GLY A 45 -10.39 5.05 9.12
C GLY A 45 -11.85 4.81 9.48
N PHE A 46 -12.15 4.50 10.74
CA PHE A 46 -13.53 4.38 11.22
C PHE A 46 -14.31 5.70 11.13
N PHE A 47 -13.73 6.81 11.58
CA PHE A 47 -14.43 8.11 11.58
C PHE A 47 -14.62 8.65 10.17
N VAL A 48 -13.69 8.44 9.24
CA VAL A 48 -13.83 8.90 7.86
C VAL A 48 -14.97 8.18 7.14
N GLU A 49 -15.11 6.87 7.34
CA GLU A 49 -16.23 6.12 6.76
C GLU A 49 -17.58 6.55 7.35
N LYS A 50 -17.60 6.78 8.66
CA LYS A 50 -18.80 7.34 9.32
C LYS A 50 -19.13 8.76 8.87
N ALA A 51 -18.11 9.58 8.52
CA ALA A 51 -18.32 10.91 7.96
C ALA A 51 -18.95 10.84 6.55
N ARG A 52 -18.43 9.94 5.69
CA ARG A 52 -18.96 9.67 4.36
C ARG A 52 -20.41 9.18 4.43
N SER A 53 -20.70 8.21 5.29
CA SER A 53 -22.05 7.68 5.47
C SER A 53 -23.05 8.73 5.99
N ALA A 54 -22.62 9.59 6.92
CA ALA A 54 -23.48 10.67 7.42
C ALA A 54 -23.79 11.72 6.36
N LYS A 55 -22.81 12.05 5.48
CA LYS A 55 -23.01 12.96 4.35
C LYS A 55 -24.03 12.36 3.36
N LYS A 56 -23.87 11.08 3.01
CA LYS A 56 -24.81 10.35 2.14
C LYS A 56 -26.23 10.33 2.71
N GLY A 57 -26.37 10.22 4.04
CA GLY A 57 -27.65 10.31 4.75
C GLY A 57 -28.14 11.74 4.99
N ASN A 58 -27.52 12.75 4.38
CA ASN A 58 -27.83 14.20 4.51
C ASN A 58 -27.79 14.75 5.95
N ASP A 59 -27.10 14.06 6.88
CA ASP A 59 -26.87 14.52 8.26
C ASP A 59 -25.58 15.34 8.34
N MET A 60 -25.69 16.61 7.99
CA MET A 60 -24.55 17.55 7.92
C MET A 60 -23.88 17.78 9.27
N LYS A 61 -24.64 17.82 10.37
CA LYS A 61 -24.08 18.03 11.72
C LYS A 61 -23.18 16.86 12.12
N ARG A 62 -23.63 15.63 11.89
CA ARG A 62 -22.84 14.43 12.16
C ARG A 62 -21.65 14.30 11.21
N ALA A 63 -21.82 14.57 9.91
CA ALA A 63 -20.75 14.52 8.94
C ALA A 63 -19.61 15.48 9.32
N HIS A 64 -19.94 16.73 9.64
CA HIS A 64 -18.98 17.74 10.08
C HIS A 64 -18.27 17.36 11.40
N SER A 65 -19.01 16.91 12.42
CA SER A 65 -18.42 16.47 13.68
C SER A 65 -17.42 15.31 13.49
N ARG A 66 -17.73 14.41 12.57
CA ARG A 66 -16.85 13.25 12.27
C ARG A 66 -15.61 13.63 11.50
N LEU A 67 -15.68 14.59 10.52
CA LEU A 67 -14.48 15.13 9.86
C LEU A 67 -13.53 15.79 10.87
N ARG A 68 -14.06 16.50 11.88
CA ARG A 68 -13.23 17.05 12.96
C ARG A 68 -12.48 15.96 13.71
N ARG A 69 -13.13 14.81 13.99
CA ARG A 69 -12.45 13.67 14.64
C ARG A 69 -11.38 13.05 13.74
N VAL A 70 -11.60 13.00 12.42
CA VAL A 70 -10.59 12.56 11.45
C VAL A 70 -9.34 13.46 11.56
N LEU A 71 -9.52 14.78 11.57
CA LEU A 71 -8.40 15.72 11.74
C LEU A 71 -7.67 15.51 13.07
N ILE A 72 -8.39 15.33 14.18
CA ILE A 72 -7.79 15.07 15.49
C ILE A 72 -6.99 13.77 15.48
N CYS A 73 -7.54 12.68 14.96
CA CYS A 73 -6.84 11.40 14.89
C CYS A 73 -5.59 11.48 14.00
N GLY A 74 -5.64 12.22 12.88
CA GLY A 74 -4.48 12.40 12.01
C GLY A 74 -3.38 13.25 12.67
N LEU A 75 -3.75 14.27 13.46
CA LEU A 75 -2.80 15.04 14.27
C LEU A 75 -2.18 14.18 15.36
N VAL A 76 -2.98 13.37 16.07
CA VAL A 76 -2.50 12.41 17.08
C VAL A 76 -1.50 11.44 16.44
N PHE A 77 -1.84 10.85 15.29
CA PHE A 77 -0.92 10.01 14.53
C PHE A 77 0.42 10.73 14.32
N THR A 78 0.39 11.94 13.78
CA THR A 78 1.60 12.72 13.45
C THR A 78 2.44 13.00 14.69
N VAL A 79 1.83 13.44 15.81
CA VAL A 79 2.54 13.69 17.07
C VAL A 79 3.23 12.43 17.59
N PHE A 80 2.52 11.31 17.67
CA PHE A 80 3.10 10.06 18.15
C PHE A 80 4.15 9.49 17.22
N GLN A 81 4.08 9.80 15.92
CA GLN A 81 5.13 9.45 14.97
C GLN A 81 6.42 10.24 15.24
N PHE A 82 6.33 11.53 15.55
CA PHE A 82 7.48 12.32 15.97
C PHE A 82 8.07 11.82 17.31
N ILE A 83 7.22 11.44 18.28
CA ILE A 83 7.68 10.83 19.54
C ILE A 83 8.43 9.52 19.25
N ALA A 84 7.94 8.68 18.35
CA ALA A 84 8.62 7.44 17.94
C ALA A 84 10.00 7.72 17.31
N TRP A 85 10.12 8.78 16.51
CA TRP A 85 11.41 9.18 15.95
C TRP A 85 12.40 9.67 17.00
N LEU A 86 11.93 10.47 17.96
CA LEU A 86 12.77 10.94 19.08
C LEU A 86 13.24 9.77 19.94
N ASP A 87 12.35 8.85 20.28
CA ASP A 87 12.67 7.67 21.08
C ASP A 87 13.75 6.82 20.41
N LEU A 88 13.60 6.54 19.11
CA LEU A 88 14.59 5.80 18.34
C LEU A 88 15.95 6.53 18.25
N SER A 89 15.91 7.87 18.09
CA SER A 89 17.12 8.70 18.05
C SER A 89 17.85 8.71 19.40
N HIS A 90 17.13 8.74 20.51
CA HIS A 90 17.72 8.63 21.87
C HIS A 90 18.39 7.28 22.11
N GLN A 91 17.95 6.24 21.44
CA GLN A 91 18.57 4.91 21.45
C GLN A 91 19.79 4.79 20.52
N GLY A 92 20.29 5.90 19.96
CA GLY A 92 21.43 5.94 19.07
C GLY A 92 21.15 5.56 17.62
N LEU A 93 19.87 5.29 17.28
CA LEU A 93 19.45 4.96 15.93
C LEU A 93 18.89 6.19 15.21
N SER A 94 19.73 6.85 14.43
CA SER A 94 19.38 7.99 13.57
C SER A 94 19.62 7.66 12.10
N VAL A 95 19.18 8.55 11.22
CA VAL A 95 19.49 8.43 9.76
C VAL A 95 20.98 8.38 9.50
N GLN A 96 21.79 9.02 10.37
CA GLN A 96 23.25 9.11 10.25
C GLN A 96 24.02 7.99 10.96
N SER A 97 23.31 7.11 11.69
CA SER A 97 23.92 6.02 12.48
C SER A 97 24.60 4.92 11.63
N GLY A 98 24.49 4.97 10.29
CA GLY A 98 24.97 3.91 9.40
C GLY A 98 24.12 2.63 9.43
N SER A 99 23.10 2.55 10.30
CA SER A 99 22.19 1.41 10.38
C SER A 99 21.21 1.40 9.22
N LEU A 100 21.23 0.34 8.42
CA LEU A 100 20.26 0.12 7.33
C LEU A 100 18.82 0.05 7.85
N TYR A 101 18.62 -0.51 9.05
CA TYR A 101 17.34 -0.52 9.71
C TYR A 101 16.84 0.90 10.02
N ALA A 102 17.66 1.71 10.69
CA ALA A 102 17.30 3.07 11.05
C ALA A 102 16.99 3.90 9.79
N PHE A 103 17.84 3.83 8.78
CA PHE A 103 17.60 4.52 7.51
C PHE A 103 16.24 4.17 6.91
N ASN A 104 15.94 2.88 6.76
CA ASN A 104 14.67 2.44 6.18
C ASN A 104 13.47 2.83 7.05
N PHE A 105 13.59 2.72 8.37
CA PHE A 105 12.53 3.15 9.29
C PHE A 105 12.18 4.63 9.10
N PHE A 106 13.17 5.52 9.18
CA PHE A 106 12.96 6.96 9.02
C PHE A 106 12.48 7.33 7.61
N PHE A 107 13.01 6.67 6.58
CA PHE A 107 12.62 6.92 5.19
C PHE A 107 11.15 6.61 4.96
N PHE A 108 10.68 5.40 5.29
CA PHE A 108 9.29 5.00 5.03
C PHE A 108 8.30 5.73 5.91
N THR A 109 8.60 5.85 7.19
CA THR A 109 7.70 6.56 8.12
C THR A 109 7.69 8.06 7.82
N GLY A 110 8.81 8.66 7.42
CA GLY A 110 8.90 10.05 7.01
C GLY A 110 8.11 10.33 5.73
N LEU A 111 8.29 9.50 4.71
CA LEU A 111 7.51 9.60 3.47
C LEU A 111 6.01 9.46 3.76
N HIS A 112 5.64 8.54 4.64
CA HIS A 112 4.25 8.36 5.04
C HIS A 112 3.69 9.59 5.78
N VAL A 113 4.44 10.18 6.71
CA VAL A 113 4.03 11.41 7.43
C VAL A 113 3.82 12.58 6.47
N ILE A 114 4.66 12.76 5.45
CA ILE A 114 4.44 13.79 4.42
C ILE A 114 3.08 13.61 3.73
N HIS A 115 2.70 12.37 3.42
CA HIS A 115 1.41 12.09 2.81
C HIS A 115 0.23 12.28 3.79
N VAL A 116 0.42 11.92 5.06
CA VAL A 116 -0.56 12.20 6.12
C VAL A 116 -0.80 13.70 6.26
N LEU A 117 0.25 14.52 6.24
CA LEU A 117 0.12 15.99 6.25
C LEU A 117 -0.67 16.50 5.04
N GLY A 118 -0.40 15.98 3.84
CA GLY A 118 -1.23 16.27 2.65
C GLY A 118 -2.70 15.91 2.84
N GLY A 119 -2.96 14.74 3.42
CA GLY A 119 -4.31 14.27 3.76
C GLY A 119 -5.01 15.16 4.79
N LEU A 120 -4.27 15.64 5.79
CA LEU A 120 -4.79 16.58 6.80
C LEU A 120 -5.16 17.93 6.17
N ILE A 121 -4.31 18.47 5.29
CA ILE A 121 -4.58 19.73 4.57
C ILE A 121 -5.86 19.57 3.74
N TYR A 122 -5.96 18.49 2.93
CA TYR A 122 -7.14 18.28 2.11
C TYR A 122 -8.41 18.06 2.96
N THR A 123 -8.32 17.27 4.02
CA THR A 123 -9.44 17.04 4.94
C THR A 123 -9.86 18.35 5.64
N GLY A 124 -8.89 19.20 6.03
CA GLY A 124 -9.15 20.52 6.59
C GLY A 124 -9.88 21.43 5.62
N PHE A 125 -9.52 21.40 4.34
CA PHE A 125 -10.22 22.13 3.30
C PHE A 125 -11.68 21.66 3.13
N VAL A 126 -11.91 20.34 3.08
CA VAL A 126 -13.27 19.77 2.99
C VAL A 126 -14.06 20.09 4.26
N TYR A 127 -13.42 20.05 5.45
CA TYR A 127 -14.04 20.44 6.71
C TYR A 127 -14.50 21.91 6.72
N ALA A 128 -13.65 22.82 6.24
CA ALA A 128 -14.01 24.23 6.13
C ALA A 128 -15.18 24.49 5.17
N LYS A 129 -15.18 23.80 4.01
CA LYS A 129 -16.31 23.82 3.06
C LYS A 129 -17.58 23.22 3.67
N SER A 130 -17.45 22.10 4.39
CA SER A 130 -18.57 21.46 5.08
C SER A 130 -19.24 22.39 6.08
N LYS A 131 -18.46 23.17 6.82
CA LYS A 131 -18.97 24.16 7.77
C LYS A 131 -19.82 25.26 7.11
N LYS A 132 -19.51 25.59 5.86
CA LYS A 132 -20.27 26.56 5.06
C LYS A 132 -21.41 25.93 4.26
N GLY A 133 -21.66 24.62 4.39
CA GLY A 133 -22.66 23.89 3.60
C GLY A 133 -22.27 23.65 2.13
N LEU A 134 -21.02 23.94 1.75
CA LEU A 134 -20.54 23.92 0.36
C LEU A 134 -19.78 22.62 -0.01
N ALA A 135 -19.70 21.65 0.88
CA ALA A 135 -19.01 20.40 0.62
C ALA A 135 -19.90 19.39 -0.09
N PHE A 136 -19.42 18.85 -1.22
CA PHE A 136 -20.09 17.84 -2.03
C PHE A 136 -19.82 16.41 -1.49
N GLU A 137 -20.68 15.46 -1.84
CA GLU A 137 -20.54 14.05 -1.44
C GLU A 137 -19.26 13.41 -2.00
N GLU A 138 -18.88 13.75 -3.22
CA GLU A 138 -17.66 13.27 -3.85
C GLU A 138 -16.42 13.62 -3.03
N GLN A 139 -16.35 14.81 -2.43
CA GLN A 139 -15.23 15.23 -1.60
C GLN A 139 -15.08 14.35 -0.35
N TYR A 140 -16.20 13.96 0.27
CA TYR A 140 -16.16 13.01 1.40
C TYR A 140 -15.70 11.62 0.95
N SER A 141 -16.12 11.19 -0.23
CA SER A 141 -15.70 9.91 -0.82
C SER A 141 -14.21 9.92 -1.17
N GLN A 142 -13.69 11.03 -1.71
CA GLN A 142 -12.26 11.21 -1.99
C GLN A 142 -11.43 11.20 -0.71
N VAL A 143 -11.87 11.92 0.34
CA VAL A 143 -11.23 11.90 1.67
C VAL A 143 -11.20 10.47 2.21
N ALA A 144 -12.31 9.74 2.15
CA ALA A 144 -12.37 8.36 2.63
C ALA A 144 -11.42 7.44 1.86
N LEU A 145 -11.43 7.49 0.54
CA LEU A 145 -10.54 6.70 -0.31
C LEU A 145 -9.06 6.98 0.00
N TYR A 146 -8.70 8.25 0.12
CA TYR A 146 -7.33 8.67 0.42
C TYR A 146 -6.85 8.14 1.78
N TRP A 147 -7.65 8.28 2.84
CA TRP A 147 -7.28 7.80 4.17
C TRP A 147 -7.25 6.27 4.27
N HIS A 148 -8.14 5.55 3.60
CA HIS A 148 -8.08 4.09 3.54
C HIS A 148 -6.82 3.62 2.82
N PHE A 149 -6.44 4.29 1.71
CA PHE A 149 -5.19 4.02 1.01
C PHE A 149 -3.98 4.24 1.93
N LEU A 150 -3.89 5.38 2.62
CA LEU A 150 -2.80 5.65 3.56
C LEU A 150 -2.76 4.64 4.71
N SER A 151 -3.91 4.26 5.27
CA SER A 151 -3.97 3.26 6.32
C SER A 151 -3.46 1.89 5.84
N ALA A 152 -3.81 1.49 4.62
CA ALA A 152 -3.30 0.25 4.02
C ALA A 152 -1.78 0.30 3.81
N VAL A 153 -1.25 1.40 3.27
CA VAL A 153 0.19 1.62 3.11
C VAL A 153 0.91 1.57 4.46
N TRP A 154 0.34 2.20 5.51
CA TRP A 154 0.91 2.16 6.86
C TRP A 154 1.01 0.74 7.41
N LEU A 155 -0.06 -0.05 7.28
CA LEU A 155 -0.04 -1.44 7.72
C LEU A 155 1.04 -2.25 7.00
N VAL A 156 1.24 -2.02 5.70
CA VAL A 156 2.32 -2.67 4.93
C VAL A 156 3.70 -2.24 5.44
N ILE A 157 3.92 -0.95 5.71
CA ILE A 157 5.19 -0.43 6.25
C ILE A 157 5.48 -1.08 7.60
N VAL A 158 4.54 -1.00 8.57
CA VAL A 158 4.74 -1.55 9.92
C VAL A 158 4.94 -3.06 9.88
N SER A 159 4.15 -3.78 9.08
CA SER A 159 4.31 -5.23 8.92
C SER A 159 5.66 -5.59 8.31
N SER A 160 6.15 -4.81 7.33
CA SER A 160 7.47 -5.03 6.72
C SER A 160 8.59 -4.82 7.73
N ILE A 161 8.52 -3.76 8.56
CA ILE A 161 9.51 -3.50 9.61
C ILE A 161 9.50 -4.61 10.67
N LEU A 162 8.31 -5.04 11.12
CA LEU A 162 8.16 -6.13 12.09
C LEU A 162 8.72 -7.45 11.55
N LEU A 163 8.35 -7.81 10.31
CA LEU A 163 8.82 -9.03 9.67
C LEU A 163 10.34 -9.01 9.45
N ALA A 164 10.89 -7.89 9.02
CA ALA A 164 12.33 -7.77 8.76
C ALA A 164 13.17 -7.97 10.04
N ASN A 165 12.60 -7.68 11.21
CA ASN A 165 13.25 -7.87 12.52
C ASN A 165 13.02 -9.24 13.13
N ALA A 166 12.14 -10.04 12.53
CA ALA A 166 11.85 -11.38 13.05
C ALA A 166 13.03 -12.33 12.76
N SER A 167 13.50 -13.05 13.79
CA SER A 167 14.65 -13.96 13.71
C SER A 167 14.45 -15.11 12.72
N PHE A 168 13.19 -15.46 12.40
CA PHE A 168 12.89 -16.51 11.42
C PHE A 168 12.99 -16.03 9.96
N VAL A 169 13.15 -14.72 9.70
CA VAL A 169 13.22 -14.17 8.34
C VAL A 169 14.67 -14.20 7.85
N THR A 170 15.02 -15.28 7.18
CA THR A 170 16.31 -15.48 6.51
C THR A 170 16.23 -15.06 5.04
N PRO A 171 17.36 -14.76 4.36
CA PRO A 171 17.37 -14.45 2.93
C PRO A 171 16.65 -15.50 2.08
N TRP A 172 16.86 -16.78 2.38
CA TRP A 172 16.20 -17.89 1.71
C TRP A 172 14.67 -17.86 1.85
N ARG A 173 14.15 -17.57 3.05
CA ARG A 173 12.70 -17.45 3.29
C ARG A 173 12.10 -16.23 2.60
N ILE A 174 12.85 -15.12 2.52
CA ILE A 174 12.44 -13.94 1.74
C ILE A 174 12.30 -14.33 0.27
N TYR A 175 13.30 -14.98 -0.31
CA TYR A 175 13.28 -15.46 -1.69
C TYR A 175 12.08 -16.36 -1.96
N LEU A 176 11.88 -17.41 -1.15
CA LEU A 176 10.76 -18.33 -1.30
C LEU A 176 9.40 -17.65 -1.13
N GLY A 177 9.29 -16.70 -0.19
CA GLY A 177 8.07 -15.92 0.03
C GLY A 177 7.69 -15.11 -1.19
N PHE A 178 8.61 -14.36 -1.77
CA PHE A 178 8.36 -13.56 -2.98
C PHE A 178 8.16 -14.42 -4.22
N LEU A 179 8.85 -15.55 -4.34
CA LEU A 179 8.63 -16.51 -5.42
C LEU A 179 7.23 -17.14 -5.33
N GLY A 180 6.78 -17.49 -4.13
CA GLY A 180 5.43 -18.01 -3.89
C GLY A 180 4.34 -16.96 -4.21
N LEU A 181 4.56 -15.69 -3.82
CA LEU A 181 3.66 -14.59 -4.17
C LEU A 181 3.63 -14.35 -5.68
N ALA A 182 4.77 -14.38 -6.36
CA ALA A 182 4.83 -14.28 -7.81
C ALA A 182 4.04 -15.42 -8.48
N GLY A 183 4.22 -16.67 -8.00
CA GLY A 183 3.44 -17.81 -8.49
C GLY A 183 1.93 -17.61 -8.30
N LEU A 184 1.50 -17.15 -7.13
CA LEU A 184 0.09 -16.87 -6.84
C LEU A 184 -0.48 -15.79 -7.76
N PHE A 185 0.18 -14.65 -7.88
CA PHE A 185 -0.30 -13.55 -8.72
C PHE A 185 -0.27 -13.91 -10.21
N GLY A 186 0.75 -14.67 -10.65
CA GLY A 186 0.82 -15.20 -12.01
C GLY A 186 -0.35 -16.14 -12.32
N PHE A 187 -0.67 -17.04 -11.38
CA PHE A 187 -1.83 -17.94 -11.50
C PHE A 187 -3.15 -17.16 -11.58
N LEU A 188 -3.36 -16.15 -10.73
CA LEU A 188 -4.55 -15.31 -10.77
C LEU A 188 -4.66 -14.53 -12.10
N CYS A 189 -3.54 -14.02 -12.61
CA CYS A 189 -3.51 -13.38 -13.96
C CYS A 189 -3.92 -14.36 -15.05
N ALA A 190 -3.42 -15.61 -15.00
CA ALA A 190 -3.79 -16.64 -15.95
C ALA A 190 -5.28 -17.01 -15.89
N CYS A 191 -5.84 -17.12 -14.69
CA CYS A 191 -7.28 -17.36 -14.50
C CYS A 191 -8.14 -16.23 -15.11
N LEU A 192 -7.74 -14.96 -14.90
CA LEU A 192 -8.44 -13.83 -15.49
C LEU A 192 -8.30 -13.82 -17.02
N TRP A 193 -7.14 -14.14 -17.54
CA TRP A 193 -6.90 -14.27 -18.97
C TRP A 193 -7.80 -15.34 -19.62
N ILE A 194 -7.88 -16.53 -19.02
CA ILE A 194 -8.78 -17.59 -19.49
C ILE A 194 -10.24 -17.12 -19.47
N LYS A 195 -10.65 -16.41 -18.40
CA LYS A 195 -11.99 -15.82 -18.31
C LYS A 195 -12.26 -14.85 -19.46
N ILE A 196 -11.30 -14.01 -19.84
CA ILE A 196 -11.41 -13.08 -20.97
C ILE A 196 -11.61 -13.87 -22.26
N LEU A 197 -10.78 -14.89 -22.53
CA LEU A 197 -10.90 -15.73 -23.72
C LEU A 197 -12.28 -16.39 -23.83
N ILE A 198 -12.76 -17.01 -22.74
CA ILE A 198 -14.09 -17.65 -22.71
C ILE A 198 -15.18 -16.62 -23.05
N GLN A 199 -15.08 -15.40 -22.50
CA GLN A 199 -16.08 -14.37 -22.71
C GLN A 199 -16.07 -13.85 -24.16
N LEU A 200 -14.90 -13.66 -24.76
CA LEU A 200 -14.76 -13.25 -26.15
C LEU A 200 -15.37 -14.29 -27.10
N VAL A 201 -15.12 -15.56 -26.86
CA VAL A 201 -15.74 -16.67 -27.62
C VAL A 201 -17.26 -16.67 -27.45
N ARG A 202 -17.76 -16.49 -26.21
CA ARG A 202 -19.19 -16.46 -25.89
C ARG A 202 -19.94 -15.34 -26.60
N PHE A 203 -19.30 -14.17 -26.78
CA PHE A 203 -19.85 -13.04 -27.53
C PHE A 203 -19.59 -13.14 -29.07
N LYS A 204 -19.10 -14.29 -29.53
CA LYS A 204 -18.78 -14.55 -30.98
C LYS A 204 -17.74 -13.58 -31.56
N LEU A 205 -16.86 -13.05 -30.71
CA LEU A 205 -15.77 -12.18 -31.10
C LEU A 205 -14.52 -13.02 -31.46
N TRP A 206 -14.59 -13.81 -32.52
CA TRP A 206 -13.58 -14.79 -32.91
C TRP A 206 -12.21 -14.16 -33.20
N TRP A 207 -12.16 -13.05 -33.92
CA TRP A 207 -10.91 -12.35 -34.22
C TRP A 207 -10.24 -11.80 -32.95
N PRO A 208 -10.91 -11.02 -32.08
CA PRO A 208 -10.37 -10.66 -30.78
C PRO A 208 -9.93 -11.85 -29.94
N ALA A 209 -10.66 -12.97 -29.95
CA ALA A 209 -10.29 -14.16 -29.22
C ALA A 209 -8.97 -14.78 -29.73
N LEU A 210 -8.78 -14.90 -31.06
CA LEU A 210 -7.54 -15.40 -31.65
C LEU A 210 -6.34 -14.52 -31.31
N VAL A 211 -6.45 -13.21 -31.45
CA VAL A 211 -5.36 -12.26 -31.11
C VAL A 211 -5.10 -12.23 -29.59
N SER A 212 -6.14 -12.44 -28.79
CA SER A 212 -6.06 -12.48 -27.31
C SER A 212 -5.45 -13.77 -26.76
N ILE A 213 -5.06 -14.75 -27.58
CA ILE A 213 -4.16 -15.83 -27.17
C ILE A 213 -2.86 -15.23 -26.63
N PHE A 214 -2.43 -14.10 -27.15
CA PHE A 214 -1.33 -13.32 -26.58
C PHE A 214 -1.84 -12.41 -25.45
N PRO A 215 -1.45 -12.62 -24.15
CA PRO A 215 -2.04 -11.94 -23.00
C PRO A 215 -2.07 -10.41 -23.06
N PRO A 216 -1.04 -9.68 -23.53
CA PRO A 216 -1.11 -8.22 -23.67
C PRO A 216 -2.24 -7.73 -24.58
N MET A 217 -2.53 -8.47 -25.67
CA MET A 217 -3.62 -8.11 -26.57
C MET A 217 -4.99 -8.35 -25.95
N ALA A 218 -5.14 -9.41 -25.12
CA ALA A 218 -6.34 -9.63 -24.32
C ALA A 218 -6.65 -8.42 -23.43
N TYR A 219 -5.62 -7.85 -22.78
CA TYR A 219 -5.76 -6.65 -21.97
C TYR A 219 -6.27 -5.45 -22.76
N VAL A 220 -5.68 -5.18 -23.95
CA VAL A 220 -6.10 -4.09 -24.84
C VAL A 220 -7.55 -4.24 -25.25
N PHE A 221 -7.96 -5.45 -25.68
CA PHE A 221 -9.34 -5.70 -26.10
C PHE A 221 -10.33 -5.50 -24.95
N VAL A 222 -10.00 -5.92 -23.74
CA VAL A 222 -10.89 -5.71 -22.58
C VAL A 222 -10.95 -4.24 -22.16
N CYS A 223 -9.88 -3.46 -22.36
CA CYS A 223 -9.93 -2.01 -22.17
C CYS A 223 -10.90 -1.33 -23.13
N ILE A 224 -10.95 -1.79 -24.40
CA ILE A 224 -11.79 -1.20 -25.45
C ILE A 224 -13.24 -1.70 -25.35
N GLU A 225 -13.45 -3.01 -25.28
CA GLU A 225 -14.74 -3.67 -25.40
C GLU A 225 -15.33 -4.15 -24.07
N GLY A 226 -14.67 -3.88 -22.93
CA GLY A 226 -15.00 -4.46 -21.63
C GLY A 226 -16.43 -4.19 -21.16
N LYS A 227 -17.00 -3.04 -21.49
CA LYS A 227 -18.41 -2.74 -21.21
C LYS A 227 -19.36 -3.64 -21.98
N ARG A 228 -19.08 -3.85 -23.28
CA ARG A 228 -19.89 -4.69 -24.17
C ARG A 228 -19.86 -6.16 -23.77
N ILE A 229 -18.71 -6.65 -23.32
CA ILE A 229 -18.54 -8.05 -22.88
C ILE A 229 -18.71 -8.25 -21.37
N GLN A 230 -19.26 -7.27 -20.67
CA GLN A 230 -19.54 -7.30 -19.22
C GLN A 230 -18.31 -7.54 -18.33
N LEU A 231 -17.15 -7.09 -18.77
CA LEU A 231 -15.86 -7.25 -18.06
C LEU A 231 -15.18 -5.90 -17.77
N SER A 232 -15.94 -4.83 -17.54
CA SER A 232 -15.39 -3.46 -17.39
C SER A 232 -14.42 -3.27 -16.24
N ALA A 233 -14.52 -4.05 -15.17
CA ALA A 233 -13.61 -3.99 -14.03
C ALA A 233 -12.38 -4.90 -14.17
N VAL A 234 -12.38 -5.84 -15.11
CA VAL A 234 -11.32 -6.84 -15.26
C VAL A 234 -9.98 -6.22 -15.67
N PRO A 235 -9.90 -5.21 -16.56
CA PRO A 235 -8.62 -4.59 -16.90
C PRO A 235 -7.90 -4.00 -15.71
N ILE A 236 -8.63 -3.32 -14.83
CA ILE A 236 -8.06 -2.70 -13.62
C ILE A 236 -7.51 -3.79 -12.69
N LEU A 237 -8.31 -4.83 -12.43
CA LEU A 237 -7.90 -5.93 -11.57
C LEU A 237 -6.71 -6.68 -12.14
N TRP A 238 -6.72 -6.97 -13.45
CA TRP A 238 -5.62 -7.67 -14.11
C TRP A 238 -4.34 -6.83 -14.12
N GLY A 239 -4.44 -5.53 -14.38
CA GLY A 239 -3.30 -4.62 -14.31
C GLY A 239 -2.67 -4.58 -12.91
N ILE A 240 -3.48 -4.56 -11.85
CA ILE A 240 -3.00 -4.60 -10.46
C ILE A 240 -2.29 -5.93 -10.18
N LEU A 241 -2.91 -7.06 -10.51
CA LEU A 241 -2.33 -8.39 -10.28
C LEU A 241 -1.04 -8.60 -11.07
N PHE A 242 -0.97 -8.11 -12.31
CA PHE A 242 0.23 -8.18 -13.13
C PHE A 242 1.37 -7.32 -12.57
N ALA A 243 1.05 -6.13 -12.07
CA ALA A 243 2.04 -5.28 -11.38
C ALA A 243 2.57 -5.95 -10.10
N LEU A 244 1.69 -6.58 -9.31
CA LEU A 244 2.09 -7.34 -8.12
C LEU A 244 2.93 -8.58 -8.47
N PHE A 245 2.60 -9.27 -9.55
CA PHE A 245 3.40 -10.37 -10.08
C PHE A 245 4.81 -9.92 -10.44
N LEU A 246 4.94 -8.86 -11.28
CA LEU A 246 6.24 -8.33 -11.68
C LEU A 246 7.05 -7.82 -10.46
N PHE A 247 6.39 -7.16 -9.52
CA PHE A 247 7.01 -6.71 -8.28
C PHE A 247 7.57 -7.89 -7.47
N SER A 248 6.75 -8.91 -7.21
CA SER A 248 7.16 -10.08 -6.42
C SER A 248 8.28 -10.87 -7.12
N LEU A 249 8.19 -11.02 -8.44
CA LEU A 249 9.21 -11.69 -9.23
C LEU A 249 10.54 -10.92 -9.23
N SER A 250 10.50 -9.59 -9.38
CA SER A 250 11.71 -8.77 -9.37
C SER A 250 12.43 -8.83 -8.02
N VAL A 251 11.69 -8.82 -6.91
CA VAL A 251 12.29 -8.98 -5.56
C VAL A 251 12.84 -10.39 -5.39
N ALA A 252 12.12 -11.44 -5.81
CA ALA A 252 12.61 -12.81 -5.76
C ALA A 252 13.92 -12.97 -6.54
N LEU A 253 13.97 -12.50 -7.78
CA LEU A 253 15.17 -12.59 -8.62
C LEU A 253 16.35 -11.80 -8.00
N ALA A 254 16.10 -10.60 -7.48
CA ALA A 254 17.13 -9.79 -6.85
C ALA A 254 17.67 -10.41 -5.55
N THR A 255 16.84 -11.16 -4.81
CA THR A 255 17.27 -11.88 -3.60
C THR A 255 17.93 -13.22 -3.92
N GLY A 256 17.49 -13.91 -4.98
CA GLY A 256 18.01 -15.23 -5.38
C GLY A 256 19.43 -15.20 -5.95
N VAL A 257 19.80 -14.14 -6.64
CA VAL A 257 21.16 -13.98 -7.22
C VAL A 257 22.25 -14.00 -6.14
N ASN A 258 21.96 -13.51 -4.93
CA ASN A 258 22.94 -13.49 -3.85
C ASN A 258 23.03 -14.82 -3.06
N LEU A 259 22.03 -15.68 -3.14
CA LEU A 259 22.07 -16.97 -2.46
C LEU A 259 23.06 -17.94 -3.11
N GLY A 260 23.29 -17.80 -4.42
CA GLY A 260 24.32 -18.55 -5.12
C GLY A 260 25.75 -18.20 -4.69
N GLU A 261 26.00 -16.92 -4.31
CA GLU A 261 27.30 -16.46 -3.80
C GLU A 261 27.54 -16.85 -2.32
N LEU A 262 26.48 -17.11 -1.55
CA LEU A 262 26.55 -17.51 -0.14
C LEU A 262 26.69 -19.02 0.07
N LEU A 263 26.48 -19.83 -0.97
CA LEU A 263 26.57 -21.28 -0.95
C LEU A 263 27.90 -21.82 -1.52
N VAL A 264 28.78 -20.92 -2.01
CA VAL A 264 30.16 -21.19 -2.43
C VAL A 264 31.12 -20.69 -1.36
#